data_8e991d922f3feecffc8dd97bf565898d
#
_entry.id   8e991d922f3feecffc8dd97bf565898d
#
_cell.length_a   1.000
_cell.length_b   1.000
_cell.length_c   1.000
_cell.angle_alpha   90.00
_cell.angle_beta   90.00
_cell.angle_gamma   90.00
#
_symmetry.space_group_name_H-M   'P 1'
#
loop_
_entity.id
_entity.type
_entity.pdbx_description
1 polymer ?
#
loop_
_entity_poly.entity_id
_entity_poly.type
_entity_poly.pdbx_seq_one_letter_code
_entity_poly.pdbx_strand_id
1 'polypeptide(L)'
;MKGTLILSNKLNIQIVTDKSKWDKRYLALAKEISTWSKDPSSQIGAVAIGSKGEVLAQGYNGFPRGIKDLQDRYNDKDRKYELVVHAEMNVIYNATYNGVCLNGATLYVYGLPVCSDCAKGVIQVGIKKVVMLKQDVPLKWEKSWQKTKEMFNEAGIKWDFCSES
;
A
#
# COMPACT_ATOMS: atom_id res chain seq x y z
N MET A 1 -56.07 36.34 -6.44
CA MET A 1 -54.72 36.11 -7.05
C MET A 1 -54.17 34.78 -6.57
N LYS A 2 -54.13 33.82 -7.46
CA LYS A 2 -53.61 32.46 -7.15
C LYS A 2 -52.12 32.47 -7.41
N GLY A 3 -51.30 32.36 -6.34
CA GLY A 3 -49.86 32.20 -6.46
C GLY A 3 -49.50 30.78 -6.94
N THR A 4 -48.86 30.72 -8.08
CA THR A 4 -48.35 29.45 -8.63
C THR A 4 -47.10 29.02 -7.86
N LEU A 5 -47.21 27.93 -7.11
CA LEU A 5 -46.05 27.28 -6.50
C LEU A 5 -45.20 26.63 -7.62
N ILE A 6 -44.02 27.17 -7.84
CA ILE A 6 -43.02 26.52 -8.68
C ILE A 6 -42.33 25.46 -7.80
N LEU A 7 -42.70 24.18 -7.99
CA LEU A 7 -41.99 23.06 -7.45
C LEU A 7 -40.63 22.93 -8.18
N SER A 8 -39.57 23.41 -7.54
CA SER A 8 -38.23 23.14 -8.01
C SER A 8 -37.92 21.64 -7.76
N ASN A 9 -37.99 20.85 -8.82
CA ASN A 9 -37.43 19.49 -8.85
C ASN A 9 -35.90 19.59 -8.67
N LYS A 10 -35.46 19.60 -7.41
CA LYS A 10 -34.04 19.29 -7.13
C LYS A 10 -33.83 17.82 -7.49
N LEU A 11 -33.28 17.57 -8.67
CA LEU A 11 -32.68 16.29 -8.99
C LEU A 11 -31.64 16.00 -7.89
N ASN A 12 -31.96 15.09 -6.99
CA ASN A 12 -30.99 14.51 -6.06
C ASN A 12 -30.00 13.68 -6.88
N ILE A 13 -29.00 14.33 -7.45
CA ILE A 13 -27.85 13.64 -8.03
C ILE A 13 -27.05 13.09 -6.86
N GLN A 14 -27.33 11.86 -6.50
CA GLN A 14 -26.56 11.13 -5.52
C GLN A 14 -25.24 10.71 -6.18
N ILE A 15 -24.19 11.51 -5.95
CA ILE A 15 -22.85 11.13 -6.39
C ILE A 15 -22.41 9.97 -5.51
N VAL A 16 -22.44 8.76 -6.04
CA VAL A 16 -21.93 7.57 -5.37
C VAL A 16 -20.40 7.61 -5.38
N THR A 17 -19.81 8.38 -4.48
CA THR A 17 -18.39 8.31 -4.19
C THR A 17 -18.15 7.24 -3.14
N ASP A 18 -18.15 5.99 -3.56
CA ASP A 18 -17.77 4.88 -2.69
C ASP A 18 -16.24 4.80 -2.61
N LYS A 19 -15.66 5.54 -1.66
CA LYS A 19 -14.21 5.47 -1.37
C LYS A 19 -13.79 4.03 -1.04
N SER A 20 -14.65 3.26 -0.38
CA SER A 20 -14.37 1.87 -0.01
C SER A 20 -14.20 0.99 -1.24
N LYS A 21 -14.94 1.25 -2.30
CA LYS A 21 -14.86 0.52 -3.56
C LYS A 21 -13.49 0.67 -4.24
N TRP A 22 -12.92 1.87 -4.22
CA TRP A 22 -11.60 2.11 -4.82
C TRP A 22 -10.47 1.57 -3.94
N ASP A 23 -10.56 1.71 -2.63
CA ASP A 23 -9.59 1.10 -1.71
C ASP A 23 -9.55 -0.43 -1.90
N LYS A 24 -10.70 -1.10 -2.06
CA LYS A 24 -10.78 -2.53 -2.36
C LYS A 24 -10.15 -2.88 -3.72
N ARG A 25 -10.37 -2.09 -4.75
CA ARG A 25 -9.80 -2.31 -6.09
C ARG A 25 -8.28 -2.21 -6.08
N TYR A 26 -7.72 -1.19 -5.44
CA TYR A 26 -6.28 -1.01 -5.35
C TYR A 26 -5.63 -2.05 -4.43
N LEU A 27 -6.33 -2.45 -3.37
CA LEU A 27 -5.87 -3.57 -2.53
C LEU A 27 -5.87 -4.89 -3.30
N ALA A 28 -6.88 -5.13 -4.15
CA ALA A 28 -6.93 -6.29 -5.04
C ALA A 28 -5.79 -6.28 -6.07
N LEU A 29 -5.42 -5.10 -6.59
CA LEU A 29 -4.24 -4.97 -7.45
C LEU A 29 -2.95 -5.28 -6.68
N ALA A 30 -2.80 -4.78 -5.46
CA ALA A 30 -1.66 -5.12 -4.60
C ALA A 30 -1.61 -6.63 -4.29
N LYS A 31 -2.77 -7.28 -4.12
CA LYS A 31 -2.87 -8.74 -3.98
C LYS A 31 -2.33 -9.47 -5.21
N GLU A 32 -2.74 -9.06 -6.41
CA GLU A 32 -2.21 -9.65 -7.65
C GLU A 32 -0.70 -9.51 -7.72
N ILE A 33 -0.17 -8.31 -7.46
CA ILE A 33 1.27 -8.06 -7.42
C ILE A 33 1.99 -8.93 -6.39
N SER A 34 1.37 -9.21 -5.24
CA SER A 34 1.96 -10.07 -4.21
C SER A 34 2.26 -11.49 -4.72
N THR A 35 1.43 -12.00 -5.64
CA THR A 35 1.61 -13.35 -6.21
C THR A 35 2.89 -13.50 -7.04
N TRP A 36 3.51 -12.38 -7.44
CA TRP A 36 4.77 -12.38 -8.18
C TRP A 36 5.99 -12.62 -7.30
N SER A 37 5.82 -12.52 -5.97
CA SER A 37 6.87 -12.84 -5.02
C SER A 37 7.20 -14.33 -5.04
N LYS A 38 8.49 -14.66 -5.04
CA LYS A 38 9.01 -16.01 -4.95
C LYS A 38 9.25 -16.47 -3.51
N ASP A 39 8.97 -15.62 -2.54
CA ASP A 39 9.10 -15.97 -1.12
C ASP A 39 8.10 -17.06 -0.73
N PRO A 40 8.53 -18.25 -0.29
CA PRO A 40 7.62 -19.34 0.05
C PRO A 40 6.86 -19.12 1.36
N SER A 41 7.27 -18.17 2.19
CA SER A 41 6.66 -17.93 3.51
C SER A 41 5.75 -16.73 3.58
N SER A 42 6.03 -15.66 2.82
CA SER A 42 5.24 -14.43 2.87
C SER A 42 5.31 -13.70 1.54
N GLN A 43 4.19 -13.60 0.87
CA GLN A 43 4.06 -12.86 -0.38
C GLN A 43 3.37 -11.53 -0.11
N ILE A 44 4.10 -10.44 -0.28
CA ILE A 44 3.65 -9.08 -0.04
C ILE A 44 3.64 -8.31 -1.37
N GLY A 45 2.59 -7.57 -1.61
CA GLY A 45 2.48 -6.69 -2.77
C GLY A 45 2.09 -5.28 -2.34
N ALA A 46 2.58 -4.29 -3.09
CA ALA A 46 2.24 -2.90 -2.83
C ALA A 46 2.09 -2.11 -4.14
N VAL A 47 1.19 -1.13 -4.14
CA VAL A 47 0.98 -0.22 -5.26
C VAL A 47 0.83 1.21 -4.74
N ALA A 48 1.48 2.15 -5.40
CA ALA A 48 1.33 3.58 -5.14
C ALA A 48 0.36 4.18 -6.16
N ILE A 49 -0.64 4.88 -5.65
CA ILE A 49 -1.71 5.50 -6.43
C ILE A 49 -1.62 7.02 -6.29
N GLY A 50 -1.60 7.70 -7.40
CA GLY A 50 -1.55 9.16 -7.46
C GLY A 50 -2.90 9.82 -7.16
N SER A 51 -2.89 11.14 -7.09
CA SER A 51 -4.05 11.95 -6.70
C SER A 51 -5.24 11.86 -7.66
N LYS A 52 -5.01 11.39 -8.88
CA LYS A 52 -6.05 11.21 -9.92
C LYS A 52 -6.48 9.75 -10.08
N GLY A 53 -6.05 8.86 -9.20
CA GLY A 53 -6.36 7.43 -9.27
C GLY A 53 -5.43 6.62 -10.18
N GLU A 54 -4.38 7.23 -10.71
CA GLU A 54 -3.38 6.59 -11.57
C GLU A 54 -2.40 5.73 -10.77
N VAL A 55 -2.01 4.59 -11.34
CA VAL A 55 -0.95 3.74 -10.78
C VAL A 55 0.41 4.38 -11.07
N LEU A 56 1.12 4.77 -10.03
CA LEU A 56 2.45 5.41 -10.14
C LEU A 56 3.58 4.39 -10.15
N ALA A 57 3.51 3.39 -9.29
CA ALA A 57 4.49 2.32 -9.18
C ALA A 57 3.91 1.12 -8.42
N GLN A 58 4.49 -0.04 -8.61
CA GLN A 58 4.18 -1.26 -7.88
C GLN A 58 5.47 -1.95 -7.42
N GLY A 59 5.33 -2.85 -6.45
CA GLY A 59 6.44 -3.65 -5.95
C GLY A 59 5.94 -4.86 -5.17
N TYR A 60 6.74 -5.89 -5.14
CA TYR A 60 6.55 -7.08 -4.32
C TYR A 60 7.87 -7.42 -3.61
N ASN A 61 7.79 -8.19 -2.53
CA ASN A 61 8.99 -8.57 -1.79
C ASN A 61 9.82 -9.60 -2.57
N GLY A 62 11.12 -9.37 -2.63
CA GLY A 62 12.04 -10.25 -3.36
C GLY A 62 13.48 -9.77 -3.25
N PHE A 63 14.39 -10.53 -3.85
CA PHE A 63 15.79 -10.15 -3.88
C PHE A 63 16.05 -9.02 -4.89
N PRO A 64 17.11 -8.22 -4.70
CA PRO A 64 17.45 -7.14 -5.61
C PRO A 64 17.68 -7.63 -7.05
N ARG A 65 17.49 -6.73 -8.02
CA ARG A 65 17.79 -7.03 -9.44
C ARG A 65 19.21 -7.53 -9.61
N GLY A 66 19.36 -8.60 -10.39
CA GLY A 66 20.65 -9.25 -10.64
C GLY A 66 21.09 -10.24 -9.55
N ILE A 67 20.42 -10.29 -8.41
CA ILE A 67 20.64 -11.32 -7.39
C ILE A 67 19.78 -12.54 -7.72
N LYS A 68 20.39 -13.72 -7.78
CA LYS A 68 19.70 -14.96 -8.16
C LYS A 68 18.71 -15.40 -7.08
N ASP A 69 17.48 -15.72 -7.50
CA ASP A 69 16.41 -16.28 -6.65
C ASP A 69 16.63 -17.78 -6.43
N LEU A 70 17.66 -18.13 -5.66
CA LEU A 70 17.96 -19.53 -5.35
C LEU A 70 17.11 -19.99 -4.15
N GLN A 71 16.57 -21.21 -4.25
CA GLN A 71 15.68 -21.78 -3.23
C GLN A 71 16.39 -21.93 -1.87
N ASP A 72 17.67 -22.27 -1.85
CA ASP A 72 18.47 -22.38 -0.64
C ASP A 72 18.57 -21.05 0.11
N ARG A 73 18.61 -19.91 -0.59
CA ARG A 73 18.62 -18.58 0.02
C ARG A 73 17.28 -18.22 0.66
N TYR A 74 16.16 -18.68 0.09
CA TYR A 74 14.83 -18.50 0.69
C TYR A 74 14.60 -19.43 1.87
N ASN A 75 15.19 -20.63 1.85
CA ASN A 75 15.07 -21.62 2.93
C ASN A 75 15.90 -21.26 4.15
N ASP A 76 17.03 -20.56 3.96
CA ASP A 76 17.84 -20.00 5.03
C ASP A 76 17.25 -18.65 5.46
N LYS A 77 16.65 -18.62 6.64
CA LYS A 77 15.95 -17.45 7.16
C LYS A 77 16.86 -16.23 7.30
N ASP A 78 18.06 -16.42 7.81
CA ASP A 78 19.01 -15.33 8.03
C ASP A 78 19.49 -14.78 6.69
N ARG A 79 19.85 -15.68 5.77
CA ARG A 79 20.25 -15.32 4.41
C ARG A 79 19.13 -14.60 3.65
N LYS A 80 17.89 -15.06 3.80
CA LYS A 80 16.72 -14.38 3.21
C LYS A 80 16.58 -12.95 3.72
N TYR A 81 16.67 -12.73 5.02
CA TYR A 81 16.55 -11.39 5.61
C TYR A 81 17.68 -10.44 5.23
N GLU A 82 18.89 -10.97 4.96
CA GLU A 82 19.99 -10.15 4.44
C GLU A 82 19.75 -9.64 3.01
N LEU A 83 19.03 -10.40 2.19
CA LEU A 83 18.90 -10.15 0.75
C LEU A 83 17.54 -9.56 0.37
N VAL A 84 16.47 -9.78 1.14
CA VAL A 84 15.13 -9.38 0.73
C VAL A 84 14.93 -7.88 0.79
N VAL A 85 14.32 -7.34 -0.27
CA VAL A 85 13.75 -5.99 -0.31
C VAL A 85 12.25 -6.13 -0.13
N HIS A 86 11.67 -5.39 0.81
CA HIS A 86 10.23 -5.41 1.07
C HIS A 86 9.44 -4.75 -0.06
N ALA A 87 8.18 -5.13 -0.21
CA ALA A 87 7.31 -4.66 -1.28
C ALA A 87 7.19 -3.13 -1.32
N GLU A 88 7.06 -2.49 -0.18
CA GLU A 88 6.94 -1.04 -0.04
C GLU A 88 8.20 -0.32 -0.52
N MET A 89 9.37 -0.84 -0.17
CA MET A 89 10.64 -0.29 -0.65
C MET A 89 10.81 -0.54 -2.14
N ASN A 90 10.36 -1.67 -2.69
CA ASN A 90 10.37 -1.92 -4.12
C ASN A 90 9.44 -0.97 -4.90
N VAL A 91 8.32 -0.55 -4.34
CA VAL A 91 7.51 0.55 -4.92
C VAL A 91 8.34 1.82 -5.04
N ILE A 92 9.05 2.20 -3.98
CA ILE A 92 9.89 3.42 -3.94
C ILE A 92 11.03 3.31 -4.95
N TYR A 93 11.73 2.18 -4.99
CA TYR A 93 12.84 1.96 -5.93
C TYR A 93 12.37 1.91 -7.38
N ASN A 94 11.23 1.28 -7.67
CA ASN A 94 10.63 1.27 -9.00
C ASN A 94 10.21 2.67 -9.46
N ALA A 95 9.61 3.45 -8.57
CA ALA A 95 9.29 4.84 -8.84
C ALA A 95 10.55 5.65 -9.14
N THR A 96 11.58 5.53 -8.30
CA THR A 96 12.87 6.20 -8.50
C THR A 96 13.52 5.80 -9.81
N TYR A 97 13.54 4.50 -10.12
CA TYR A 97 14.11 3.97 -11.36
C TYR A 97 13.44 4.53 -12.62
N ASN A 98 12.14 4.78 -12.55
CA ASN A 98 11.35 5.33 -13.66
C ASN A 98 11.18 6.86 -13.62
N GLY A 99 11.79 7.55 -12.66
CA GLY A 99 11.66 9.00 -12.51
C GLY A 99 10.25 9.46 -12.10
N VAL A 100 9.52 8.64 -11.35
CA VAL A 100 8.16 8.93 -10.89
C VAL A 100 8.18 9.46 -9.48
N CYS A 101 7.54 10.62 -9.26
CA CYS A 101 7.39 11.23 -7.94
C CYS A 101 6.23 10.58 -7.17
N LEU A 102 6.49 10.17 -5.93
CA LEU A 102 5.48 9.58 -5.03
C LEU A 102 4.89 10.59 -4.05
N ASN A 103 5.29 11.84 -4.09
CA ASN A 103 4.79 12.86 -3.19
C ASN A 103 3.27 13.00 -3.30
N GLY A 104 2.57 12.90 -2.16
CA GLY A 104 1.12 12.99 -2.07
C GLY A 104 0.37 11.70 -2.46
N ALA A 105 1.06 10.63 -2.83
CA ALA A 105 0.44 9.35 -3.20
C ALA A 105 -0.22 8.64 -2.02
N THR A 106 -1.09 7.68 -2.35
CA THR A 106 -1.60 6.65 -1.43
C THR A 106 -0.92 5.33 -1.73
N LEU A 107 -0.36 4.68 -0.70
CA LEU A 107 0.23 3.35 -0.81
C LEU A 107 -0.77 2.30 -0.33
N TYR A 108 -1.03 1.29 -1.16
CA TYR A 108 -1.84 0.12 -0.82
C TYR A 108 -0.91 -1.07 -0.62
N VAL A 109 -1.05 -1.77 0.50
CA VAL A 109 -0.18 -2.90 0.88
C VAL A 109 -1.02 -4.12 1.19
N TYR A 110 -0.78 -5.21 0.47
CA TYR A 110 -1.38 -6.52 0.69
C TYR A 110 -0.36 -7.47 1.30
N GLY A 111 -0.77 -8.18 2.34
CA GLY A 111 0.03 -9.15 3.08
C GLY A 111 0.27 -8.68 4.51
N LEU A 112 1.47 -8.23 4.86
CA LEU A 112 1.78 -7.75 6.21
C LEU A 112 1.64 -6.22 6.32
N PRO A 113 1.40 -5.67 7.51
CA PRO A 113 1.48 -4.23 7.74
C PRO A 113 2.88 -3.69 7.46
N VAL A 114 2.96 -2.41 7.12
CA VAL A 114 4.24 -1.71 6.89
C VAL A 114 5.14 -1.80 8.11
N CYS A 115 6.33 -2.35 7.95
CA CYS A 115 7.30 -2.43 9.04
C CYS A 115 7.97 -1.05 9.31
N SER A 116 8.59 -0.91 10.49
CA SER A 116 9.20 0.35 10.92
C SER A 116 10.34 0.83 10.01
N ASP A 117 11.04 -0.08 9.35
CA ASP A 117 12.10 0.29 8.40
C ASP A 117 11.51 0.85 7.11
N CYS A 118 10.48 0.20 6.55
CA CYS A 118 9.79 0.70 5.36
C CYS A 118 9.04 2.01 5.63
N ALA A 119 8.50 2.19 6.84
CA ALA A 119 7.79 3.41 7.23
C ALA A 119 8.66 4.67 7.04
N LYS A 120 9.95 4.59 7.34
CA LYS A 120 10.90 5.70 7.12
C LYS A 120 10.97 6.11 5.65
N GLY A 121 11.06 5.13 4.75
CA GLY A 121 11.06 5.39 3.31
C GLY A 121 9.74 5.97 2.82
N VAL A 122 8.60 5.43 3.28
CA VAL A 122 7.25 5.91 2.96
C VAL A 122 7.09 7.39 3.35
N ILE A 123 7.58 7.78 4.54
CA ILE A 123 7.57 9.17 5.02
C ILE A 123 8.44 10.04 4.12
N GLN A 124 9.68 9.62 3.85
CA GLN A 124 10.69 10.43 3.14
C GLN A 124 10.30 10.74 1.69
N VAL A 125 9.57 9.84 1.02
CA VAL A 125 9.12 10.09 -0.37
C VAL A 125 7.80 10.87 -0.46
N GLY A 126 7.22 11.25 0.68
CA GLY A 126 6.05 12.11 0.75
C GLY A 126 4.71 11.39 0.51
N ILE A 127 4.64 10.08 0.68
CA ILE A 127 3.35 9.35 0.69
C ILE A 127 2.51 9.88 1.85
N LYS A 128 1.25 10.23 1.60
CA LYS A 128 0.38 10.86 2.59
C LYS A 128 -0.67 9.94 3.21
N LYS A 129 -0.94 8.80 2.57
CA LYS A 129 -1.90 7.80 3.06
C LYS A 129 -1.39 6.39 2.78
N VAL A 130 -1.62 5.49 3.73
CA VAL A 130 -1.35 4.05 3.59
C VAL A 130 -2.61 3.26 3.89
N VAL A 131 -3.00 2.37 3.00
CA VAL A 131 -4.12 1.44 3.17
C VAL A 131 -3.57 0.01 3.14
N MET A 132 -3.86 -0.75 4.18
CA MET A 132 -3.33 -2.10 4.36
C MET A 132 -4.46 -3.11 4.44
N LEU A 133 -4.16 -4.37 4.13
CA LEU A 133 -5.08 -5.48 4.33
C LEU A 133 -5.47 -5.60 5.81
N LYS A 134 -6.78 -5.66 6.08
CA LYS A 134 -7.28 -5.93 7.43
C LYS A 134 -7.03 -7.39 7.80
N GLN A 135 -6.18 -7.59 8.79
CA GLN A 135 -5.81 -8.90 9.32
C GLN A 135 -5.25 -8.77 10.74
N ASP A 136 -5.12 -9.89 11.43
CA ASP A 136 -4.38 -9.93 12.68
C ASP A 136 -2.88 -9.77 12.40
N VAL A 137 -2.23 -8.90 13.17
CA VAL A 137 -0.79 -8.68 13.05
C VAL A 137 -0.06 -9.81 13.76
N PRO A 138 0.79 -10.59 13.09
CA PRO A 138 1.56 -11.64 13.76
C PRO A 138 2.45 -11.05 14.86
N LEU A 139 2.52 -11.72 16.03
CA LEU A 139 3.26 -11.25 17.22
C LEU A 139 4.67 -10.77 16.92
N LYS A 140 5.40 -11.46 16.04
CA LYS A 140 6.77 -11.08 15.65
C LYS A 140 6.86 -9.71 14.97
N TRP A 141 5.77 -9.23 14.37
CA TRP A 141 5.70 -7.93 13.69
C TRP A 141 5.04 -6.83 14.52
N GLU A 142 4.39 -7.17 15.63
CA GLU A 142 3.61 -6.22 16.43
C GLU A 142 4.45 -5.03 16.92
N LYS A 143 5.63 -5.30 17.45
CA LYS A 143 6.55 -4.23 17.92
C LYS A 143 6.96 -3.28 16.79
N SER A 144 7.24 -3.82 15.61
CA SER A 144 7.58 -3.02 14.42
C SER A 144 6.38 -2.19 13.97
N TRP A 145 5.18 -2.79 13.96
CA TRP A 145 3.94 -2.10 13.61
C TRP A 145 3.59 -0.97 14.58
N GLN A 146 3.81 -1.15 15.90
CA GLN A 146 3.61 -0.07 16.87
C GLN A 146 4.52 1.12 16.55
N LYS A 147 5.79 0.90 16.25
CA LYS A 147 6.72 1.96 15.85
C LYS A 147 6.30 2.65 14.54
N THR A 148 5.79 1.88 13.58
CA THR A 148 5.25 2.44 12.33
C THR A 148 4.10 3.40 12.62
N LYS A 149 3.14 3.00 13.47
CA LYS A 149 2.01 3.85 13.86
C LYS A 149 2.46 5.16 14.51
N GLU A 150 3.41 5.08 15.43
CA GLU A 150 4.00 6.26 16.09
C GLU A 150 4.58 7.22 15.06
N MET A 151 5.44 6.72 14.15
CA MET A 151 6.05 7.55 13.10
C MET A 151 5.02 8.12 12.12
N PHE A 152 4.05 7.34 11.69
CA PHE A 152 3.00 7.82 10.77
C PHE A 152 2.15 8.91 11.41
N ASN A 153 1.75 8.73 12.67
CA ASN A 153 0.97 9.71 13.40
C ASN A 153 1.74 11.02 13.59
N GLU A 154 3.01 10.95 13.97
CA GLU A 154 3.87 12.12 14.15
C GLU A 154 4.13 12.85 12.81
N ALA A 155 4.36 12.10 11.73
CA ALA A 155 4.57 12.65 10.38
C ALA A 155 3.28 13.12 9.68
N GLY A 156 2.11 12.90 10.26
CA GLY A 156 0.82 13.27 9.67
C GLY A 156 0.37 12.36 8.52
N ILE A 157 0.92 11.15 8.41
CA ILE A 157 0.48 10.16 7.42
C ILE A 157 -0.80 9.49 7.92
N LYS A 158 -1.84 9.52 7.10
CA LYS A 158 -3.08 8.79 7.38
C LYS A 158 -2.88 7.32 7.07
N TRP A 159 -3.41 6.45 7.90
CA TRP A 159 -3.39 5.02 7.65
C TRP A 159 -4.71 4.36 8.01
N ASP A 160 -5.05 3.28 7.31
CA ASP A 160 -6.29 2.53 7.50
C ASP A 160 -6.11 1.07 7.11
N PHE A 161 -7.03 0.23 7.56
CA PHE A 161 -7.16 -1.16 7.14
C PHE A 161 -8.41 -1.34 6.28
N CYS A 162 -8.29 -2.08 5.20
CA CYS A 162 -9.37 -2.41 4.28
C CYS A 162 -9.54 -3.93 4.20
N SER A 163 -10.77 -4.41 4.29
CA SER A 163 -11.09 -5.83 4.07
C SER A 163 -11.14 -6.15 2.57
N GLU A 164 -10.87 -7.39 2.19
CA GLU A 164 -10.99 -7.85 0.79
C GLU A 164 -12.44 -7.85 0.27
N SER A 165 -13.38 -8.09 1.15
CA SER A 165 -14.82 -8.21 0.83
C SER A 165 -15.63 -7.01 1.32
#